data_caa300abf2b31606c0112e5b9e97a3b6
#
_entry.id   caa300abf2b31606c0112e5b9e97a3b6
#
_cell.length_a   1.000
_cell.length_b   1.000
_cell.length_c   1.000
_cell.angle_alpha   90.00
_cell.angle_beta   90.00
_cell.angle_gamma   90.00
#
_symmetry.space_group_name_H-M   'P 1'
#
loop_
_entity.id
_entity.type
_entity.pdbx_description
1 polymer ?
#
loop_
_entity_poly.entity_id
_entity_poly.type
_entity_poly.pdbx_seq_one_letter_code
_entity_poly.pdbx_strand_id
1 'polypeptide(L)'
;MAEKHEVRGYDIYPRVSDSVKVCYIEELVNESEWIFIAVPTPHAEGYDGSVPSSHMEPQDFGHAAVIDAIKNVNKYATSSKKVVLISTVLPGTTRKHFVPLLDAKHQFLYNPYLIAMGSVKWDMVNPEMIMIGTEDGNPNALAGELRDLYDTVMQNDPRYEIGTWDECEAIKIFYNTFISAKVGLVNMVQDFAMRIGNINVDVVTNALARSTMRIMGPKYMTAGMGDAGACHPRDNIALRWLAKEYNIGYDLFDTVMHAREIQAKNLAMFLVDISVMNNNMPIVIHGKAYKPDVEYCIGSYSTLVGHYVEMEGRSVVYVDPLADNKDKVVDGVDTPAIFLWAHNRKITYEYTGDQADTKPYCDILPGSIIVDPWRKLESTDNVEVVHYGNTRHA
;
A
#
# COMPACT_ATOMS: atom_id res chain seq x y z
N MET A 1 11.61 -7.41 -26.87
CA MET A 1 13.02 -7.74 -26.56
C MET A 1 13.71 -8.37 -27.77
N ALA A 2 13.34 -9.56 -28.22
CA ALA A 2 14.08 -10.30 -29.29
C ALA A 2 14.15 -9.58 -30.67
N GLU A 3 13.32 -8.59 -30.92
CA GLU A 3 13.40 -7.76 -32.14
C GLU A 3 14.51 -6.72 -32.08
N LYS A 4 15.01 -6.40 -30.91
CA LYS A 4 15.99 -5.33 -30.65
C LYS A 4 17.28 -5.83 -30.02
N HIS A 5 17.23 -6.95 -29.33
CA HIS A 5 18.34 -7.50 -28.54
C HIS A 5 18.50 -9.00 -28.82
N GLU A 6 19.71 -9.50 -28.64
CA GLU A 6 19.95 -10.94 -28.63
C GLU A 6 19.36 -11.53 -27.33
N VAL A 7 18.38 -12.42 -27.46
CA VAL A 7 17.66 -13.01 -26.32
C VAL A 7 17.87 -14.51 -26.32
N ARG A 8 18.34 -15.01 -25.18
CA ARG A 8 18.41 -16.44 -24.86
C ARG A 8 17.30 -16.81 -23.91
N GLY A 9 16.77 -18.01 -24.05
CA GLY A 9 15.70 -18.54 -23.20
C GLY A 9 16.03 -19.92 -22.68
N TYR A 10 15.64 -20.15 -21.42
CA TYR A 10 15.66 -21.46 -20.80
C TYR A 10 14.32 -21.72 -20.09
N ASP A 11 13.80 -22.92 -20.25
CA ASP A 11 12.63 -23.41 -19.50
C ASP A 11 12.92 -24.86 -19.12
N ILE A 12 12.42 -25.30 -17.95
CA ILE A 12 12.53 -26.72 -17.53
C ILE A 12 11.76 -27.66 -18.44
N TYR A 13 10.76 -27.14 -19.15
CA TYR A 13 10.06 -27.87 -20.21
C TYR A 13 10.62 -27.53 -21.60
N PRO A 14 10.67 -28.49 -22.52
CA PRO A 14 11.12 -28.21 -23.89
C PRO A 14 10.29 -27.08 -24.53
N ARG A 15 10.95 -26.08 -25.03
CA ARG A 15 10.35 -24.93 -25.75
C ARG A 15 11.01 -24.79 -27.10
N VAL A 16 10.25 -24.26 -28.05
CA VAL A 16 10.74 -23.86 -29.38
C VAL A 16 10.31 -22.43 -29.61
N SER A 17 11.20 -21.62 -30.16
CA SER A 17 10.93 -20.22 -30.48
C SER A 17 11.70 -19.83 -31.72
N ASP A 18 11.05 -19.12 -32.65
CA ASP A 18 11.68 -18.58 -33.86
C ASP A 18 12.48 -17.31 -33.60
N SER A 19 12.22 -16.63 -32.48
CA SER A 19 12.79 -15.31 -32.16
C SER A 19 13.74 -15.31 -30.95
N VAL A 20 13.77 -16.39 -30.16
CA VAL A 20 14.59 -16.52 -28.96
C VAL A 20 15.47 -17.75 -29.11
N LYS A 21 16.77 -17.61 -28.88
CA LYS A 21 17.69 -18.77 -28.86
C LYS A 21 17.43 -19.58 -27.57
N VAL A 22 16.73 -20.68 -27.69
CA VAL A 22 16.55 -21.63 -26.60
C VAL A 22 17.85 -22.41 -26.37
N CYS A 23 18.37 -22.43 -25.16
CA CYS A 23 19.64 -23.02 -24.80
C CYS A 23 19.62 -23.64 -23.40
N TYR A 24 20.70 -24.33 -23.01
CA TYR A 24 20.87 -24.83 -21.64
C TYR A 24 21.12 -23.68 -20.66
N ILE A 25 20.75 -23.88 -19.39
CA ILE A 25 20.86 -22.86 -18.32
C ILE A 25 22.30 -22.34 -18.15
N GLU A 26 23.29 -23.21 -18.28
CA GLU A 26 24.72 -22.84 -18.22
C GLU A 26 25.10 -21.84 -19.33
N GLU A 27 24.69 -22.12 -20.57
CA GLU A 27 24.93 -21.24 -21.71
C GLU A 27 24.19 -19.90 -21.51
N LEU A 28 22.90 -19.96 -21.11
CA LEU A 28 22.13 -18.75 -20.84
C LEU A 28 22.84 -17.85 -19.81
N VAL A 29 23.25 -18.41 -18.68
CA VAL A 29 23.87 -17.63 -17.60
C VAL A 29 25.22 -17.08 -18.02
N ASN A 30 26.06 -17.86 -18.70
CA ASN A 30 27.38 -17.38 -19.11
C ASN A 30 27.33 -16.29 -20.17
N GLU A 31 26.49 -16.48 -21.21
CA GLU A 31 26.45 -15.63 -22.38
C GLU A 31 25.55 -14.39 -22.23
N SER A 32 24.77 -14.27 -21.13
CA SER A 32 23.87 -13.13 -20.89
C SER A 32 24.47 -12.17 -19.86
N GLU A 33 24.31 -10.89 -20.12
CA GLU A 33 24.62 -9.81 -19.17
C GLU A 33 23.44 -9.61 -18.19
N TRP A 34 22.23 -9.52 -18.73
CA TRP A 34 20.98 -9.44 -18.00
C TRP A 34 20.32 -10.81 -17.88
N ILE A 35 19.87 -11.15 -16.67
CA ILE A 35 19.14 -12.39 -16.40
C ILE A 35 17.79 -12.05 -15.81
N PHE A 36 16.71 -12.28 -16.58
CA PHE A 36 15.34 -12.10 -16.15
C PHE A 36 14.79 -13.41 -15.61
N ILE A 37 14.43 -13.45 -14.34
CA ILE A 37 13.82 -14.61 -13.68
C ILE A 37 12.30 -14.43 -13.69
N ALA A 38 11.61 -15.18 -14.56
CA ALA A 38 10.16 -15.12 -14.75
C ALA A 38 9.53 -16.51 -14.55
N VAL A 39 9.90 -17.16 -13.45
CA VAL A 39 9.44 -18.50 -13.09
C VAL A 39 8.16 -18.45 -12.24
N PRO A 40 7.34 -19.52 -12.19
CA PRO A 40 6.12 -19.51 -11.40
C PRO A 40 6.41 -19.44 -9.88
N THR A 41 5.55 -18.71 -9.18
CA THR A 41 5.42 -18.71 -7.73
C THR A 41 4.02 -19.24 -7.38
N PRO A 42 3.81 -20.58 -7.44
CA PRO A 42 2.49 -21.16 -7.36
C PRO A 42 1.91 -21.05 -5.95
N HIS A 43 0.58 -20.96 -5.87
CA HIS A 43 -0.17 -21.27 -4.66
C HIS A 43 -0.22 -22.80 -4.44
N ALA A 44 -0.61 -23.22 -3.23
CA ALA A 44 -0.86 -24.63 -2.94
C ALA A 44 -2.08 -25.16 -3.71
N GLU A 45 -2.19 -26.47 -3.83
CA GLU A 45 -3.34 -27.14 -4.45
C GLU A 45 -4.65 -26.72 -3.75
N GLY A 46 -5.69 -26.42 -4.53
CA GLY A 46 -6.98 -25.96 -4.03
C GLY A 46 -7.08 -24.47 -3.69
N TYR A 47 -5.99 -23.69 -3.83
CA TYR A 47 -5.98 -22.23 -3.55
C TYR A 47 -6.19 -21.37 -4.80
N ASP A 48 -6.58 -21.95 -5.91
CA ASP A 48 -6.79 -21.26 -7.20
C ASP A 48 -8.16 -20.57 -7.31
N GLY A 49 -9.03 -20.74 -6.31
CA GLY A 49 -10.37 -20.14 -6.29
C GLY A 49 -11.38 -20.84 -7.22
N SER A 50 -11.04 -21.94 -7.89
CA SER A 50 -11.96 -22.71 -8.73
C SER A 50 -13.02 -23.47 -7.91
N VAL A 51 -12.74 -23.68 -6.63
CA VAL A 51 -13.65 -24.22 -5.62
C VAL A 51 -13.65 -23.30 -4.39
N PRO A 52 -14.67 -23.39 -3.49
CA PRO A 52 -14.68 -22.59 -2.27
C PRO A 52 -13.38 -22.75 -1.47
N SER A 53 -12.66 -21.66 -1.25
CA SER A 53 -11.34 -21.67 -0.60
C SER A 53 -11.19 -20.62 0.52
N SER A 54 -12.20 -19.76 0.75
CA SER A 54 -12.15 -18.72 1.79
C SER A 54 -12.02 -19.26 3.24
N HIS A 55 -12.32 -20.54 3.45
CA HIS A 55 -12.22 -21.23 4.74
C HIS A 55 -10.86 -21.88 4.97
N MET A 56 -9.99 -21.87 3.97
CA MET A 56 -8.67 -22.49 4.05
C MET A 56 -7.69 -21.61 4.83
N GLU A 57 -6.72 -22.24 5.48
CA GLU A 57 -5.68 -21.51 6.20
C GLU A 57 -4.85 -20.64 5.23
N PRO A 58 -4.58 -19.37 5.56
CA PRO A 58 -3.75 -18.51 4.73
C PRO A 58 -2.35 -19.10 4.49
N GLN A 59 -1.86 -19.04 3.26
CA GLN A 59 -0.54 -19.54 2.88
C GLN A 59 0.18 -18.56 1.96
N ASP A 60 1.50 -18.58 2.05
CA ASP A 60 2.37 -17.83 1.13
C ASP A 60 2.52 -18.58 -0.21
N PHE A 61 3.08 -17.92 -1.20
CA PHE A 61 3.43 -18.50 -2.49
C PHE A 61 4.58 -19.52 -2.37
N GLY A 62 4.65 -20.45 -3.30
CA GLY A 62 5.79 -21.36 -3.44
C GLY A 62 7.00 -20.63 -4.04
N HIS A 63 8.14 -20.64 -3.36
CA HIS A 63 9.35 -19.92 -3.78
C HIS A 63 10.40 -20.81 -4.42
N ALA A 64 10.19 -22.12 -4.48
CA ALA A 64 11.20 -23.11 -4.90
C ALA A 64 11.82 -22.82 -6.28
N ALA A 65 11.00 -22.44 -7.25
CA ALA A 65 11.50 -22.17 -8.60
C ALA A 65 12.37 -20.92 -8.68
N VAL A 66 12.06 -19.86 -7.91
CA VAL A 66 12.91 -18.65 -7.83
C VAL A 66 14.23 -18.96 -7.15
N ILE A 67 14.19 -19.69 -6.03
CA ILE A 67 15.39 -20.11 -5.30
C ILE A 67 16.30 -20.95 -6.20
N ASP A 68 15.73 -21.85 -6.98
CA ASP A 68 16.47 -22.72 -7.90
C ASP A 68 17.10 -21.92 -9.05
N ALA A 69 16.36 -20.95 -9.61
CA ALA A 69 16.89 -20.04 -10.61
C ALA A 69 18.09 -19.22 -10.07
N ILE A 70 18.00 -18.66 -8.86
CA ILE A 70 19.11 -17.93 -8.21
C ILE A 70 20.33 -18.84 -7.99
N LYS A 71 20.13 -20.06 -7.49
CA LYS A 71 21.22 -21.04 -7.33
C LYS A 71 21.90 -21.37 -8.65
N ASN A 72 21.13 -21.47 -9.74
CA ASN A 72 21.70 -21.71 -11.08
C ASN A 72 22.50 -20.51 -11.57
N VAL A 73 22.05 -19.26 -11.30
CA VAL A 73 22.84 -18.06 -11.60
C VAL A 73 24.18 -18.12 -10.87
N ASN A 74 24.18 -18.33 -9.55
CA ASN A 74 25.43 -18.43 -8.77
C ASN A 74 26.36 -19.52 -9.27
N LYS A 75 25.78 -20.69 -9.60
CA LYS A 75 26.55 -21.88 -10.02
C LYS A 75 27.26 -21.70 -11.36
N TYR A 76 26.59 -21.09 -12.34
CA TYR A 76 27.11 -21.04 -13.70
C TYR A 76 27.71 -19.69 -14.10
N ALA A 77 27.49 -18.61 -13.33
CA ALA A 77 28.01 -17.29 -13.66
C ALA A 77 29.52 -17.20 -13.45
N THR A 78 30.27 -17.04 -14.54
CA THR A 78 31.73 -16.81 -14.53
C THR A 78 32.08 -15.33 -14.31
N SER A 79 31.12 -14.40 -14.44
CA SER A 79 31.27 -12.97 -14.21
C SER A 79 30.08 -12.40 -13.43
N SER A 80 30.14 -11.12 -13.03
CA SER A 80 29.00 -10.41 -12.47
C SER A 80 27.81 -10.40 -13.45
N LYS A 81 26.59 -10.56 -12.94
CA LYS A 81 25.34 -10.53 -13.72
C LYS A 81 24.40 -9.49 -13.13
N LYS A 82 23.55 -8.93 -14.01
CA LYS A 82 22.41 -8.06 -13.65
C LYS A 82 21.16 -8.92 -13.59
N VAL A 83 20.71 -9.24 -12.38
CA VAL A 83 19.58 -10.16 -12.14
C VAL A 83 18.31 -9.36 -11.90
N VAL A 84 17.26 -9.66 -12.63
CA VAL A 84 15.94 -9.02 -12.52
C VAL A 84 14.90 -10.08 -12.21
N LEU A 85 14.26 -10.00 -11.07
CA LEU A 85 13.15 -10.87 -10.69
C LEU A 85 11.82 -10.27 -11.18
N ILE A 86 11.10 -11.03 -12.01
CA ILE A 86 9.78 -10.67 -12.55
C ILE A 86 8.64 -11.32 -11.75
N SER A 87 8.89 -12.48 -11.15
CA SER A 87 7.87 -13.31 -10.49
C SER A 87 7.17 -12.56 -9.36
N THR A 88 5.86 -12.75 -9.25
CA THR A 88 5.05 -12.12 -8.19
C THR A 88 5.29 -12.78 -6.85
N VAL A 89 5.53 -11.98 -5.81
CA VAL A 89 5.74 -12.42 -4.42
C VAL A 89 5.13 -11.44 -3.44
N LEU A 90 4.99 -11.83 -2.15
CA LEU A 90 4.47 -10.96 -1.10
C LEU A 90 5.51 -9.92 -0.64
N PRO A 91 5.08 -8.76 -0.12
CA PRO A 91 5.98 -7.75 0.42
C PRO A 91 6.97 -8.31 1.46
N GLY A 92 8.25 -7.99 1.30
CA GLY A 92 9.34 -8.47 2.15
C GLY A 92 9.98 -9.79 1.69
N THR A 93 9.42 -10.50 0.73
CA THR A 93 9.91 -11.81 0.26
C THR A 93 11.28 -11.71 -0.38
N THR A 94 11.48 -10.78 -1.30
CA THR A 94 12.76 -10.58 -2.01
C THR A 94 13.89 -10.33 -1.03
N ARG A 95 13.69 -9.40 -0.11
CA ARG A 95 14.69 -9.01 0.91
C ARG A 95 15.03 -10.18 1.83
N LYS A 96 14.02 -10.91 2.27
CA LYS A 96 14.17 -11.98 3.27
C LYS A 96 14.66 -13.31 2.67
N HIS A 97 14.19 -13.66 1.48
CA HIS A 97 14.36 -15.02 0.96
C HIS A 97 15.24 -15.13 -0.29
N PHE A 98 15.39 -14.07 -1.09
CA PHE A 98 16.07 -14.19 -2.38
C PHE A 98 17.42 -13.50 -2.42
N VAL A 99 17.47 -12.23 -2.04
CA VAL A 99 18.74 -11.47 -2.06
C VAL A 99 19.83 -12.12 -1.19
N PRO A 100 19.54 -12.66 0.01
CA PRO A 100 20.56 -13.35 0.79
C PRO A 100 21.14 -14.63 0.16
N LEU A 101 20.45 -15.18 -0.85
CA LEU A 101 20.92 -16.35 -1.59
C LEU A 101 21.79 -15.99 -2.81
N LEU A 102 21.70 -14.75 -3.29
CA LEU A 102 22.44 -14.31 -4.47
C LEU A 102 23.87 -13.92 -4.08
N ASP A 103 24.85 -14.41 -4.84
CA ASP A 103 26.25 -14.06 -4.61
C ASP A 103 26.46 -12.54 -4.73
N ALA A 104 27.21 -11.94 -3.80
CA ALA A 104 27.46 -10.51 -3.71
C ALA A 104 28.12 -9.87 -4.96
N LYS A 105 28.68 -10.68 -5.86
CA LYS A 105 29.21 -10.22 -7.16
C LYS A 105 28.14 -9.79 -8.13
N HIS A 106 26.86 -10.23 -7.96
CA HIS A 106 25.74 -9.93 -8.83
C HIS A 106 24.99 -8.70 -8.37
N GLN A 107 24.35 -8.01 -9.31
CA GLN A 107 23.44 -6.90 -9.04
C GLN A 107 22.01 -7.39 -9.15
N PHE A 108 21.09 -6.82 -8.38
CA PHE A 108 19.71 -7.31 -8.31
C PHE A 108 18.69 -6.17 -8.37
N LEU A 109 17.63 -6.39 -9.16
CA LEU A 109 16.41 -5.55 -9.19
C LEU A 109 15.18 -6.45 -9.10
N TYR A 110 14.11 -5.91 -8.52
CA TYR A 110 12.78 -6.50 -8.58
C TYR A 110 11.92 -5.70 -9.58
N ASN A 111 11.32 -6.38 -10.56
CA ASN A 111 10.57 -5.72 -11.61
C ASN A 111 9.32 -6.53 -12.00
N PRO A 112 8.27 -6.52 -11.18
CA PRO A 112 7.04 -7.22 -11.49
C PRO A 112 6.28 -6.54 -12.62
N TYR A 113 5.50 -7.32 -13.38
CA TYR A 113 4.67 -6.83 -14.47
C TYR A 113 3.18 -6.88 -14.14
N LEU A 114 2.43 -5.93 -14.70
CA LEU A 114 0.96 -5.93 -14.73
C LEU A 114 0.52 -6.41 -16.11
N ILE A 115 0.24 -7.69 -16.22
CA ILE A 115 -0.19 -8.34 -17.46
C ILE A 115 -1.52 -9.07 -17.26
N ALA A 116 -2.37 -9.07 -18.28
CA ALA A 116 -3.59 -9.85 -18.32
C ALA A 116 -3.46 -11.02 -19.31
N MET A 117 -4.03 -12.18 -18.95
CA MET A 117 -4.10 -13.30 -19.89
C MET A 117 -4.97 -12.90 -21.10
N GLY A 118 -4.46 -13.18 -22.31
CA GLY A 118 -5.08 -12.75 -23.56
C GLY A 118 -4.46 -11.50 -24.20
N SER A 119 -3.87 -10.59 -23.42
CA SER A 119 -3.19 -9.38 -23.90
C SER A 119 -1.71 -9.30 -23.53
N VAL A 120 -1.11 -10.39 -23.06
CA VAL A 120 0.26 -10.44 -22.50
C VAL A 120 1.29 -9.71 -23.37
N LYS A 121 1.32 -9.99 -24.69
CA LYS A 121 2.28 -9.35 -25.61
C LYS A 121 2.07 -7.83 -25.70
N TRP A 122 0.82 -7.40 -25.73
CA TRP A 122 0.48 -5.97 -25.78
C TRP A 122 0.83 -5.27 -24.45
N ASP A 123 0.42 -5.88 -23.30
CA ASP A 123 0.70 -5.33 -21.97
C ASP A 123 2.19 -5.20 -21.69
N MET A 124 3.00 -6.14 -22.19
CA MET A 124 4.45 -6.12 -22.00
C MET A 124 5.17 -4.99 -22.76
N VAL A 125 4.59 -4.45 -23.82
CA VAL A 125 5.19 -3.38 -24.60
C VAL A 125 4.41 -2.06 -24.53
N ASN A 126 3.23 -2.08 -23.88
CA ASN A 126 2.40 -0.89 -23.60
C ASN A 126 1.96 -0.87 -22.12
N PRO A 127 2.87 -1.02 -21.15
CA PRO A 127 2.49 -1.04 -19.74
C PRO A 127 1.98 0.32 -19.27
N GLU A 128 1.02 0.30 -18.33
CA GLU A 128 0.58 1.52 -17.63
C GLU A 128 1.70 2.12 -16.79
N MET A 129 2.50 1.24 -16.15
CA MET A 129 3.67 1.59 -15.37
C MET A 129 4.70 0.46 -15.39
N ILE A 130 5.96 0.84 -15.20
CA ILE A 130 7.07 -0.09 -14.99
C ILE A 130 7.58 0.14 -13.56
N MET A 131 7.50 -0.90 -12.74
CA MET A 131 7.97 -0.88 -11.35
C MET A 131 9.41 -1.35 -11.29
N ILE A 132 10.31 -0.61 -10.65
CA ILE A 132 11.70 -0.99 -10.45
C ILE A 132 12.04 -0.91 -8.97
N GLY A 133 12.13 -2.08 -8.33
CA GLY A 133 12.53 -2.21 -6.93
C GLY A 133 14.05 -2.25 -6.78
N THR A 134 14.60 -1.35 -5.98
CA THR A 134 16.00 -1.30 -5.55
C THR A 134 16.09 -1.65 -4.05
N GLU A 135 17.28 -1.74 -3.51
CA GLU A 135 17.47 -2.07 -2.10
C GLU A 135 16.92 -0.98 -1.16
N ASP A 136 17.19 0.28 -1.49
CA ASP A 136 16.88 1.46 -0.67
C ASP A 136 15.75 2.33 -1.24
N GLY A 137 15.17 1.93 -2.39
CA GLY A 137 14.10 2.67 -3.07
C GLY A 137 14.57 3.89 -3.85
N ASN A 138 15.88 4.10 -3.96
CA ASN A 138 16.44 5.22 -4.71
C ASN A 138 16.81 4.81 -6.14
N PRO A 139 16.70 5.71 -7.12
CA PRO A 139 17.27 5.49 -8.45
C PRO A 139 18.78 5.26 -8.35
N ASN A 140 19.25 4.20 -8.98
CA ASN A 140 20.67 3.89 -9.09
C ASN A 140 21.06 3.59 -10.54
N ALA A 141 22.35 3.39 -10.82
CA ALA A 141 22.85 3.15 -12.17
C ALA A 141 22.18 1.92 -12.83
N LEU A 142 22.00 0.84 -12.06
CA LEU A 142 21.37 -0.38 -12.57
C LEU A 142 19.91 -0.18 -12.95
N ALA A 143 19.15 0.58 -12.15
CA ALA A 143 17.75 0.94 -12.46
C ALA A 143 17.69 1.83 -13.72
N GLY A 144 18.65 2.75 -13.89
CA GLY A 144 18.79 3.57 -15.09
C GLY A 144 19.05 2.72 -16.34
N GLU A 145 19.99 1.78 -16.26
CA GLU A 145 20.29 0.87 -17.37
C GLU A 145 19.11 -0.05 -17.73
N LEU A 146 18.32 -0.49 -16.74
CA LEU A 146 17.11 -1.28 -17.00
C LEU A 146 16.04 -0.42 -17.69
N ARG A 147 15.90 0.84 -17.28
CA ARG A 147 15.02 1.81 -17.95
C ARG A 147 15.44 2.01 -19.40
N ASP A 148 16.73 2.30 -19.66
CA ASP A 148 17.26 2.50 -21.01
C ASP A 148 17.01 1.27 -21.89
N LEU A 149 17.16 0.05 -21.32
CA LEU A 149 16.83 -1.20 -22.01
C LEU A 149 15.35 -1.27 -22.39
N TYR A 150 14.44 -0.93 -21.47
CA TYR A 150 12.99 -0.93 -21.73
C TYR A 150 12.57 0.14 -22.72
N ASP A 151 13.15 1.32 -22.68
CA ASP A 151 12.85 2.41 -23.62
C ASP A 151 13.14 2.00 -25.09
N THR A 152 14.02 1.01 -25.32
CA THR A 152 14.25 0.47 -26.68
C THR A 152 13.09 -0.39 -27.19
N VAL A 153 12.22 -0.93 -26.32
CA VAL A 153 11.20 -1.91 -26.67
C VAL A 153 9.77 -1.48 -26.35
N MET A 154 9.58 -0.48 -25.50
CA MET A 154 8.26 0.05 -25.18
C MET A 154 7.65 0.78 -26.39
N GLN A 155 6.33 0.64 -26.57
CA GLN A 155 5.55 1.24 -27.65
C GLN A 155 4.71 2.44 -27.15
N ASN A 156 4.65 2.67 -25.85
CA ASN A 156 4.06 3.82 -25.20
C ASN A 156 5.12 4.54 -24.35
N ASP A 157 4.72 5.61 -23.66
CA ASP A 157 5.53 6.33 -22.67
C ASP A 157 5.04 5.97 -21.24
N PRO A 158 5.46 4.83 -20.68
CA PRO A 158 5.00 4.40 -19.36
C PRO A 158 5.64 5.23 -18.27
N ARG A 159 4.91 5.48 -17.18
CA ARG A 159 5.55 6.02 -15.99
C ARG A 159 6.43 4.96 -15.32
N TYR A 160 7.57 5.37 -14.78
CA TYR A 160 8.46 4.52 -14.00
C TYR A 160 8.24 4.77 -12.52
N GLU A 161 7.89 3.72 -11.78
CA GLU A 161 7.70 3.70 -10.33
C GLU A 161 8.93 3.05 -9.70
N ILE A 162 9.81 3.86 -9.09
CA ILE A 162 11.00 3.37 -8.41
C ILE A 162 10.73 3.37 -6.91
N GLY A 163 10.97 2.23 -6.26
CA GLY A 163 10.77 2.03 -4.84
C GLY A 163 11.72 0.97 -4.28
N THR A 164 11.58 0.64 -3.01
CA THR A 164 12.26 -0.54 -2.46
C THR A 164 11.69 -1.81 -3.09
N TRP A 165 12.42 -2.93 -2.98
CA TRP A 165 11.88 -4.23 -3.38
C TRP A 165 10.52 -4.48 -2.76
N ASP A 166 10.38 -4.22 -1.46
CA ASP A 166 9.18 -4.42 -0.65
C ASP A 166 8.00 -3.54 -1.13
N GLU A 167 8.27 -2.31 -1.53
CA GLU A 167 7.27 -1.39 -2.08
C GLU A 167 6.77 -1.84 -3.45
N CYS A 168 7.67 -2.29 -4.33
CA CYS A 168 7.27 -2.80 -5.65
C CYS A 168 6.49 -4.12 -5.53
N GLU A 169 6.84 -4.99 -4.56
CA GLU A 169 6.05 -6.17 -4.21
C GLU A 169 4.64 -5.76 -3.74
N ALA A 170 4.56 -4.75 -2.86
CA ALA A 170 3.27 -4.23 -2.37
C ALA A 170 2.43 -3.65 -3.51
N ILE A 171 2.99 -2.81 -4.39
CA ILE A 171 2.27 -2.26 -5.55
C ILE A 171 1.66 -3.39 -6.38
N LYS A 172 2.46 -4.42 -6.71
CA LYS A 172 2.02 -5.56 -7.52
C LYS A 172 0.84 -6.31 -6.91
N ILE A 173 0.89 -6.60 -5.61
CA ILE A 173 -0.16 -7.36 -4.91
C ILE A 173 -1.41 -6.51 -4.72
N PHE A 174 -1.27 -5.29 -4.20
CA PHE A 174 -2.40 -4.42 -3.92
C PHE A 174 -3.14 -3.96 -5.18
N TYR A 175 -2.45 -3.83 -6.32
CA TYR A 175 -3.11 -3.52 -7.59
C TYR A 175 -4.24 -4.50 -7.91
N ASN A 176 -3.97 -5.79 -7.82
CA ASN A 176 -5.00 -6.82 -8.05
C ASN A 176 -6.10 -6.80 -6.98
N THR A 177 -5.73 -6.56 -5.71
CA THR A 177 -6.69 -6.52 -4.60
C THR A 177 -7.65 -5.33 -4.73
N PHE A 178 -7.17 -4.15 -5.16
CA PHE A 178 -8.04 -3.01 -5.45
C PHE A 178 -9.04 -3.32 -6.57
N ILE A 179 -8.61 -4.04 -7.62
CA ILE A 179 -9.52 -4.49 -8.69
C ILE A 179 -10.57 -5.44 -8.11
N SER A 180 -10.16 -6.44 -7.31
CA SER A 180 -11.07 -7.39 -6.69
C SER A 180 -12.11 -6.70 -5.78
N ALA A 181 -11.68 -5.71 -5.00
CA ALA A 181 -12.57 -4.92 -4.15
C ALA A 181 -13.60 -4.13 -4.98
N LYS A 182 -13.17 -3.48 -6.07
CA LYS A 182 -14.09 -2.79 -7.00
C LYS A 182 -15.12 -3.75 -7.60
N VAL A 183 -14.68 -4.91 -8.11
CA VAL A 183 -15.55 -5.93 -8.70
C VAL A 183 -16.53 -6.45 -7.65
N GLY A 184 -16.07 -6.75 -6.42
CA GLY A 184 -16.91 -7.20 -5.33
C GLY A 184 -18.03 -6.20 -4.98
N LEU A 185 -17.67 -4.90 -4.88
CA LEU A 185 -18.64 -3.84 -4.58
C LEU A 185 -19.69 -3.64 -5.69
N VAL A 186 -19.29 -3.64 -6.97
CA VAL A 186 -20.26 -3.48 -8.07
C VAL A 186 -21.16 -4.71 -8.22
N ASN A 187 -20.63 -5.92 -7.98
CA ASN A 187 -21.42 -7.13 -7.98
C ASN A 187 -22.43 -7.15 -6.82
N MET A 188 -22.09 -6.58 -5.65
CA MET A 188 -23.05 -6.43 -4.56
C MET A 188 -24.24 -5.53 -4.95
N VAL A 189 -24.02 -4.47 -5.74
CA VAL A 189 -25.11 -3.67 -6.31
C VAL A 189 -26.03 -4.53 -7.16
N GLN A 190 -25.48 -5.45 -7.96
CA GLN A 190 -26.25 -6.41 -8.76
C GLN A 190 -27.09 -7.33 -7.87
N ASP A 191 -26.52 -7.87 -6.80
CA ASP A 191 -27.23 -8.74 -5.87
C ASP A 191 -28.42 -8.01 -5.18
N PHE A 192 -28.20 -6.76 -4.77
CA PHE A 192 -29.29 -5.93 -4.26
C PHE A 192 -30.37 -5.66 -5.33
N ALA A 193 -29.98 -5.35 -6.56
CA ALA A 193 -30.90 -5.13 -7.64
C ALA A 193 -31.85 -6.35 -7.87
N MET A 194 -31.28 -7.55 -7.83
CA MET A 194 -32.01 -8.81 -7.96
C MET A 194 -32.97 -9.08 -6.80
N ARG A 195 -32.66 -8.61 -5.59
CA ARG A 195 -33.47 -8.86 -4.39
C ARG A 195 -34.51 -7.80 -4.11
N ILE A 196 -34.17 -6.53 -4.30
CA ILE A 196 -35.05 -5.39 -4.04
C ILE A 196 -36.04 -5.21 -5.21
N GLY A 197 -35.60 -5.42 -6.45
CA GLY A 197 -36.37 -5.12 -7.67
C GLY A 197 -36.34 -3.64 -8.05
N ASN A 198 -36.75 -3.33 -9.25
CA ASN A 198 -36.83 -1.97 -9.82
C ASN A 198 -35.47 -1.21 -9.82
N ILE A 199 -34.36 -1.93 -9.85
CA ILE A 199 -33.01 -1.37 -9.95
C ILE A 199 -32.35 -1.96 -11.21
N ASN A 200 -31.88 -1.09 -12.11
CA ASN A 200 -30.97 -1.49 -13.16
C ASN A 200 -29.52 -1.23 -12.66
N VAL A 201 -28.74 -2.29 -12.48
CA VAL A 201 -27.37 -2.22 -12.00
C VAL A 201 -26.50 -1.32 -12.88
N ASP A 202 -26.69 -1.36 -14.20
CA ASP A 202 -25.88 -0.55 -15.14
C ASP A 202 -26.09 0.95 -14.95
N VAL A 203 -27.30 1.38 -14.60
CA VAL A 203 -27.57 2.79 -14.28
C VAL A 203 -26.77 3.23 -13.06
N VAL A 204 -26.73 2.41 -12.02
CA VAL A 204 -25.98 2.70 -10.79
C VAL A 204 -24.47 2.69 -11.06
N THR A 205 -23.95 1.62 -11.62
CA THR A 205 -22.50 1.46 -11.82
C THR A 205 -21.93 2.45 -12.85
N ASN A 206 -22.68 2.77 -13.92
CA ASN A 206 -22.29 3.82 -14.87
C ASN A 206 -22.28 5.22 -14.23
N ALA A 207 -23.18 5.52 -13.30
CA ALA A 207 -23.14 6.77 -12.56
C ALA A 207 -21.89 6.86 -11.67
N LEU A 208 -21.56 5.77 -10.96
CA LEU A 208 -20.37 5.68 -10.13
C LEU A 208 -19.08 5.76 -10.98
N ALA A 209 -19.03 5.07 -12.12
CA ALA A 209 -17.86 5.08 -13.02
C ALA A 209 -17.54 6.47 -13.58
N ARG A 210 -18.56 7.32 -13.76
CA ARG A 210 -18.38 8.72 -14.20
C ARG A 210 -18.02 9.69 -13.07
N SER A 211 -17.94 9.23 -11.81
CA SER A 211 -17.59 10.06 -10.65
C SER A 211 -16.07 10.29 -10.53
N THR A 212 -15.49 10.93 -11.54
CA THR A 212 -14.03 11.14 -11.67
C THR A 212 -13.46 12.11 -10.65
N MET A 213 -14.29 12.94 -10.01
CA MET A 213 -13.81 13.89 -9.00
C MET A 213 -13.42 13.21 -7.68
N ARG A 214 -13.98 12.04 -7.35
CA ARG A 214 -13.76 11.37 -6.06
C ARG A 214 -13.48 9.87 -6.19
N ILE A 215 -14.37 9.11 -6.86
CA ILE A 215 -14.33 7.64 -6.86
C ILE A 215 -13.30 7.10 -7.85
N MET A 216 -13.23 7.68 -9.04
CA MET A 216 -12.40 7.19 -10.16
C MET A 216 -11.13 8.02 -10.37
N GLY A 217 -10.61 8.65 -9.31
CA GLY A 217 -9.40 9.46 -9.33
C GLY A 217 -8.47 9.18 -8.16
N PRO A 218 -7.36 9.94 -8.02
CA PRO A 218 -6.38 9.75 -6.93
C PRO A 218 -6.88 10.22 -5.56
N LYS A 219 -8.05 10.88 -5.49
CA LYS A 219 -8.65 11.30 -4.23
C LYS A 219 -8.94 10.09 -3.35
N TYR A 220 -8.68 10.19 -2.06
CA TYR A 220 -8.78 9.08 -1.08
C TYR A 220 -7.79 7.90 -1.29
N MET A 221 -6.71 8.13 -2.06
CA MET A 221 -5.61 7.18 -2.21
C MET A 221 -4.40 7.52 -1.32
N THR A 222 -4.55 8.48 -0.41
CA THR A 222 -3.52 8.82 0.59
C THR A 222 -3.85 8.12 1.89
N ALA A 223 -2.96 7.25 2.35
CA ALA A 223 -3.08 6.64 3.67
C ALA A 223 -2.91 7.70 4.76
N GLY A 224 -3.58 7.51 5.90
CA GLY A 224 -3.56 8.46 7.01
C GLY A 224 -4.56 8.06 8.08
N MET A 225 -5.38 9.02 8.53
CA MET A 225 -6.56 8.71 9.33
C MET A 225 -7.59 7.99 8.46
N GLY A 226 -8.47 7.20 9.10
CA GLY A 226 -9.53 6.49 8.39
C GLY A 226 -10.61 7.42 7.82
N ASP A 227 -11.69 6.82 7.32
CA ASP A 227 -12.85 7.55 6.84
C ASP A 227 -13.40 8.49 7.93
N ALA A 228 -13.84 9.65 7.52
CA ALA A 228 -14.20 10.72 8.44
C ALA A 228 -15.65 11.19 8.22
N GLY A 229 -16.28 11.55 9.34
CA GLY A 229 -17.65 12.05 9.39
C GLY A 229 -18.70 10.95 9.57
N ALA A 230 -19.86 11.36 10.07
CA ALA A 230 -20.94 10.46 10.47
C ALA A 230 -21.55 9.64 9.31
N CYS A 231 -21.41 10.10 8.07
CA CYS A 231 -22.04 9.44 6.93
C CYS A 231 -21.46 8.06 6.65
N HIS A 232 -20.12 7.89 6.72
CA HIS A 232 -19.47 6.62 6.38
C HIS A 232 -19.90 5.47 7.30
N PRO A 233 -19.73 5.54 8.64
CA PRO A 233 -20.19 4.46 9.51
C PRO A 233 -21.71 4.30 9.47
N ARG A 234 -22.50 5.39 9.42
CA ARG A 234 -23.95 5.33 9.34
C ARG A 234 -24.44 4.55 8.11
N ASP A 235 -23.90 4.87 6.95
CA ASP A 235 -24.33 4.26 5.68
C ASP A 235 -23.88 2.81 5.58
N ASN A 236 -22.68 2.48 6.06
CA ASN A 236 -22.24 1.09 6.15
C ASN A 236 -23.13 0.27 7.10
N ILE A 237 -23.49 0.80 8.27
CA ILE A 237 -24.39 0.12 9.22
C ILE A 237 -25.78 -0.10 8.59
N ALA A 238 -26.31 0.90 7.88
CA ALA A 238 -27.59 0.78 7.19
C ALA A 238 -27.55 -0.28 6.08
N LEU A 239 -26.45 -0.35 5.33
CA LEU A 239 -26.27 -1.35 4.27
C LEU A 239 -26.06 -2.76 4.84
N ARG A 240 -25.46 -2.91 6.01
CA ARG A 240 -25.44 -4.19 6.76
C ARG A 240 -26.85 -4.68 7.08
N TRP A 241 -27.70 -3.76 7.60
CA TRP A 241 -29.11 -4.10 7.85
C TRP A 241 -29.82 -4.52 6.56
N LEU A 242 -29.61 -3.80 5.45
CA LEU A 242 -30.21 -4.11 4.17
C LEU A 242 -29.75 -5.49 3.63
N ALA A 243 -28.46 -5.80 3.76
CA ALA A 243 -27.91 -7.09 3.36
C ALA A 243 -28.57 -8.25 4.14
N LYS A 244 -28.82 -8.04 5.43
CA LYS A 244 -29.54 -9.00 6.28
C LYS A 244 -31.02 -9.13 5.91
N GLU A 245 -31.70 -8.00 5.73
CA GLU A 245 -33.13 -7.95 5.39
C GLU A 245 -33.44 -8.71 4.10
N TYR A 246 -32.61 -8.52 3.08
CA TYR A 246 -32.77 -9.17 1.77
C TYR A 246 -32.02 -10.50 1.64
N ASN A 247 -31.45 -11.00 2.72
CA ASN A 247 -30.71 -12.28 2.75
C ASN A 247 -29.72 -12.41 1.59
N ILE A 248 -28.83 -11.42 1.46
CA ILE A 248 -27.81 -11.39 0.40
C ILE A 248 -26.81 -12.56 0.55
N GLY A 249 -26.61 -13.06 1.77
CA GLY A 249 -25.75 -14.20 2.07
C GLY A 249 -24.29 -13.84 2.42
N TYR A 250 -23.93 -12.56 2.33
CA TYR A 250 -22.62 -12.02 2.75
C TYR A 250 -22.75 -10.54 3.13
N ASP A 251 -21.75 -10.00 3.84
CA ASP A 251 -21.73 -8.62 4.34
C ASP A 251 -20.35 -8.00 4.20
N LEU A 252 -20.06 -7.33 3.06
CA LEU A 252 -18.81 -6.58 2.86
C LEU A 252 -18.73 -5.34 3.76
N PHE A 253 -19.87 -4.78 4.15
CA PHE A 253 -19.93 -3.57 4.98
C PHE A 253 -19.50 -3.87 6.41
N ASP A 254 -19.79 -5.06 6.92
CA ASP A 254 -19.27 -5.54 8.20
C ASP A 254 -17.74 -5.57 8.19
N THR A 255 -17.15 -6.13 7.15
CA THR A 255 -15.70 -6.18 6.98
C THR A 255 -15.08 -4.78 6.93
N VAL A 256 -15.71 -3.84 6.20
CA VAL A 256 -15.25 -2.43 6.13
C VAL A 256 -15.29 -1.78 7.51
N MET A 257 -16.39 -1.96 8.27
CA MET A 257 -16.54 -1.41 9.61
C MET A 257 -15.54 -2.02 10.59
N HIS A 258 -15.36 -3.33 10.53
CA HIS A 258 -14.38 -4.01 11.38
C HIS A 258 -12.95 -3.56 11.08
N ALA A 259 -12.58 -3.47 9.80
CA ALA A 259 -11.27 -2.96 9.40
C ALA A 259 -11.04 -1.52 9.90
N ARG A 260 -12.05 -0.63 9.77
CA ARG A 260 -12.01 0.74 10.28
C ARG A 260 -11.67 0.79 11.77
N GLU A 261 -12.32 -0.04 12.56
CA GLU A 261 -12.14 -0.10 14.01
C GLU A 261 -10.76 -0.65 14.39
N ILE A 262 -10.33 -1.74 13.77
CA ILE A 262 -9.00 -2.32 14.03
C ILE A 262 -7.87 -1.38 13.60
N GLN A 263 -8.02 -0.68 12.49
CA GLN A 263 -7.03 0.32 12.06
C GLN A 263 -6.92 1.47 13.08
N ALA A 264 -8.04 1.95 13.63
CA ALA A 264 -8.03 2.96 14.70
C ALA A 264 -7.37 2.43 15.98
N LYS A 265 -7.66 1.18 16.34
CA LYS A 265 -7.03 0.51 17.48
C LYS A 265 -5.51 0.37 17.29
N ASN A 266 -5.06 -0.02 16.10
CA ASN A 266 -3.62 -0.14 15.80
C ASN A 266 -2.89 1.20 15.98
N LEU A 267 -3.48 2.29 15.51
CA LEU A 267 -2.92 3.64 15.69
C LEU A 267 -2.92 4.05 17.17
N ALA A 268 -3.98 3.74 17.91
CA ALA A 268 -4.07 3.99 19.34
C ALA A 268 -2.98 3.23 20.13
N MET A 269 -2.81 1.93 19.83
CA MET A 269 -1.76 1.11 20.44
C MET A 269 -0.37 1.69 20.17
N PHE A 270 -0.10 2.13 18.94
CA PHE A 270 1.16 2.79 18.59
C PHE A 270 1.42 4.05 19.43
N LEU A 271 0.40 4.89 19.65
CA LEU A 271 0.50 6.06 20.53
C LEU A 271 0.79 5.66 21.98
N VAL A 272 0.12 4.63 22.47
CA VAL A 272 0.32 4.11 23.82
C VAL A 272 1.73 3.57 23.99
N ASP A 273 2.24 2.81 23.03
CA ASP A 273 3.60 2.27 23.05
C ASP A 273 4.64 3.39 23.11
N ILE A 274 4.53 4.42 22.26
CA ILE A 274 5.41 5.58 22.31
C ILE A 274 5.31 6.29 23.67
N SER A 275 4.10 6.46 24.21
CA SER A 275 3.89 7.06 25.53
C SER A 275 4.63 6.29 26.62
N VAL A 276 4.49 4.97 26.65
CA VAL A 276 5.15 4.10 27.64
C VAL A 276 6.67 4.18 27.52
N MET A 277 7.20 4.13 26.30
CA MET A 277 8.64 4.24 26.04
C MET A 277 9.22 5.59 26.47
N ASN A 278 8.39 6.64 26.52
CA ASN A 278 8.77 8.00 26.91
C ASN A 278 8.19 8.39 28.30
N ASN A 279 8.40 7.56 29.29
CA ASN A 279 8.03 7.80 30.70
C ASN A 279 6.55 8.14 30.91
N ASN A 280 5.66 7.50 30.16
CA ASN A 280 4.23 7.75 30.21
C ASN A 280 3.83 9.18 29.82
N MET A 281 4.53 9.75 28.85
CA MET A 281 4.23 11.10 28.32
C MET A 281 2.75 11.23 27.96
N PRO A 282 2.10 12.38 28.24
CA PRO A 282 0.69 12.60 27.91
C PRO A 282 0.39 12.40 26.41
N ILE A 283 -0.80 11.90 26.09
CA ILE A 283 -1.26 11.74 24.70
C ILE A 283 -2.28 12.85 24.39
N VAL A 284 -2.02 13.57 23.32
CA VAL A 284 -2.83 14.69 22.81
C VAL A 284 -3.24 14.40 21.37
N ILE A 285 -4.51 14.49 21.05
CA ILE A 285 -4.97 14.40 19.66
C ILE A 285 -5.17 15.81 19.11
N HIS A 286 -4.35 16.21 18.16
CA HIS A 286 -4.40 17.50 17.50
C HIS A 286 -5.37 17.44 16.31
N GLY A 287 -6.60 17.92 16.57
CA GLY A 287 -7.76 17.82 15.67
C GLY A 287 -8.82 16.83 16.18
N LYS A 288 -9.88 17.33 16.83
CA LYS A 288 -11.01 16.52 17.32
C LYS A 288 -12.10 16.35 16.26
N ALA A 289 -12.38 17.41 15.50
CA ALA A 289 -13.34 17.37 14.40
C ALA A 289 -12.94 16.34 13.35
N TYR A 290 -13.88 15.92 12.51
CA TYR A 290 -13.62 14.85 11.54
C TYR A 290 -12.69 15.26 10.39
N LYS A 291 -12.44 16.56 10.22
CA LYS A 291 -11.46 17.13 9.27
C LYS A 291 -11.12 18.56 9.67
N PRO A 292 -10.03 19.15 9.14
CA PRO A 292 -9.71 20.55 9.38
C PRO A 292 -10.81 21.50 8.88
N ASP A 293 -10.87 22.68 9.50
CA ASP A 293 -11.73 23.80 9.12
C ASP A 293 -13.26 23.52 9.20
N VAL A 294 -13.64 22.55 10.00
CA VAL A 294 -15.04 22.28 10.38
C VAL A 294 -15.16 22.07 11.89
N GLU A 295 -16.36 22.26 12.41
CA GLU A 295 -16.66 22.11 13.83
C GLU A 295 -17.12 20.70 14.24
N TYR A 296 -17.69 19.92 13.31
CA TYR A 296 -18.37 18.66 13.59
C TYR A 296 -17.46 17.54 14.07
N CYS A 297 -17.71 17.06 15.29
CA CYS A 297 -16.99 15.93 15.89
C CYS A 297 -17.69 14.57 15.68
N ILE A 298 -18.96 14.56 15.25
CA ILE A 298 -19.72 13.31 15.06
C ILE A 298 -19.08 12.46 13.96
N GLY A 299 -18.78 11.20 14.30
CA GLY A 299 -18.15 10.25 13.38
C GLY A 299 -16.67 10.53 13.11
N SER A 300 -16.04 11.41 13.91
CA SER A 300 -14.61 11.67 13.80
C SER A 300 -13.78 10.43 14.10
N TYR A 301 -12.83 10.14 13.22
CA TYR A 301 -11.87 9.07 13.43
C TYR A 301 -10.91 9.38 14.58
N SER A 302 -10.64 10.65 14.87
CA SER A 302 -9.86 11.10 16.02
C SER A 302 -10.48 10.64 17.34
N THR A 303 -11.81 10.75 17.45
CA THR A 303 -12.52 10.31 18.67
C THR A 303 -12.53 8.79 18.80
N LEU A 304 -12.56 8.05 17.69
CA LEU A 304 -12.43 6.59 17.70
C LEU A 304 -11.04 6.14 18.17
N VAL A 305 -9.98 6.79 17.68
CA VAL A 305 -8.61 6.54 18.16
C VAL A 305 -8.51 6.85 19.66
N GLY A 306 -9.02 8.01 20.10
CA GLY A 306 -9.03 8.37 21.51
C GLY A 306 -9.77 7.37 22.40
N HIS A 307 -10.89 6.82 21.92
CA HIS A 307 -11.62 5.76 22.61
C HIS A 307 -10.72 4.53 22.85
N TYR A 308 -9.96 4.08 21.85
CA TYR A 308 -9.06 2.95 22.01
C TYR A 308 -7.85 3.26 22.92
N VAL A 309 -7.32 4.49 22.90
CA VAL A 309 -6.30 4.91 23.87
C VAL A 309 -6.82 4.79 25.32
N GLU A 310 -8.08 5.18 25.55
CA GLU A 310 -8.71 5.08 26.88
C GLU A 310 -9.00 3.64 27.28
N MET A 311 -9.35 2.77 26.36
CA MET A 311 -9.51 1.33 26.63
C MET A 311 -8.19 0.68 27.11
N GLU A 312 -7.04 1.21 26.69
CA GLU A 312 -5.71 0.78 27.17
C GLU A 312 -5.31 1.47 28.50
N GLY A 313 -6.27 2.12 29.20
CA GLY A 313 -6.05 2.74 30.48
C GLY A 313 -5.26 4.05 30.46
N ARG A 314 -5.15 4.71 29.29
CA ARG A 314 -4.45 5.99 29.14
C ARG A 314 -5.46 7.11 28.96
N SER A 315 -5.22 8.26 29.59
CA SER A 315 -6.03 9.45 29.33
C SER A 315 -5.62 10.13 28.04
N VAL A 316 -6.59 10.72 27.36
CA VAL A 316 -6.37 11.52 26.13
C VAL A 316 -7.10 12.86 26.25
N VAL A 317 -6.48 13.90 25.74
CA VAL A 317 -7.10 15.22 25.54
C VAL A 317 -7.01 15.60 24.06
N TYR A 318 -7.86 16.53 23.66
CA TYR A 318 -7.91 17.02 22.28
C TYR A 318 -7.55 18.50 22.25
N VAL A 319 -6.89 18.92 21.19
CA VAL A 319 -6.70 20.33 20.86
C VAL A 319 -7.37 20.61 19.52
N ASP A 320 -8.48 21.35 19.57
CA ASP A 320 -9.22 21.74 18.37
C ASP A 320 -10.10 22.96 18.72
N PRO A 321 -9.72 24.16 18.30
CA PRO A 321 -10.44 25.39 18.66
C PRO A 321 -11.85 25.43 18.04
N LEU A 322 -12.08 24.75 16.91
CA LEU A 322 -13.36 24.77 16.19
C LEU A 322 -14.34 23.69 16.64
N ALA A 323 -13.87 22.65 17.34
CA ALA A 323 -14.71 21.50 17.71
C ALA A 323 -16.03 21.92 18.39
N ASP A 324 -17.17 21.43 17.88
CA ASP A 324 -18.50 21.65 18.45
C ASP A 324 -18.70 20.90 19.78
N ASN A 325 -18.08 19.74 19.92
CA ASN A 325 -18.04 18.98 21.15
C ASN A 325 -16.76 19.30 21.95
N LYS A 326 -16.92 20.05 23.04
CA LYS A 326 -15.82 20.50 23.92
C LYS A 326 -15.39 19.49 24.99
N ASP A 327 -15.98 18.31 25.05
CA ASP A 327 -15.55 17.28 26.01
C ASP A 327 -14.07 16.91 25.78
N LYS A 328 -13.26 16.98 26.87
CA LYS A 328 -11.79 16.75 26.84
C LYS A 328 -11.01 17.67 25.87
N VAL A 329 -11.59 18.74 25.38
CA VAL A 329 -10.87 19.74 24.57
C VAL A 329 -10.20 20.73 25.50
N VAL A 330 -8.90 20.96 25.27
CA VAL A 330 -8.06 21.93 26.00
C VAL A 330 -7.44 22.92 25.01
N ASP A 331 -7.01 24.09 25.52
CA ASP A 331 -6.34 25.07 24.67
C ASP A 331 -4.88 24.75 24.39
N GLY A 332 -4.27 23.87 25.21
CA GLY A 332 -2.89 23.39 25.09
C GLY A 332 -2.49 22.52 26.27
N VAL A 333 -1.22 22.16 26.33
CA VAL A 333 -0.61 21.38 27.42
C VAL A 333 0.66 22.06 27.91
N ASP A 334 0.92 21.96 29.21
CA ASP A 334 2.04 22.66 29.88
C ASP A 334 3.31 21.76 29.99
N THR A 335 3.28 20.58 29.43
CA THR A 335 4.38 19.62 29.44
C THR A 335 4.57 19.04 28.05
N PRO A 336 5.79 18.55 27.72
CA PRO A 336 6.00 17.78 26.50
C PRO A 336 5.01 16.61 26.40
N ALA A 337 4.48 16.37 25.21
CA ALA A 337 3.41 15.39 24.98
C ALA A 337 3.62 14.63 23.65
N ILE A 338 2.90 13.52 23.50
CA ILE A 338 2.78 12.81 22.24
C ILE A 338 1.54 13.32 21.54
N PHE A 339 1.75 13.95 20.39
CA PHE A 339 0.68 14.50 19.58
C PHE A 339 0.33 13.56 18.42
N LEU A 340 -0.91 13.09 18.33
CA LEU A 340 -1.43 12.55 17.07
C LEU A 340 -1.84 13.71 16.17
N TRP A 341 -1.20 13.83 15.00
CA TRP A 341 -1.56 14.85 14.01
C TRP A 341 -2.76 14.41 13.17
N ALA A 342 -3.96 14.54 13.71
CA ALA A 342 -5.15 13.93 13.11
C ALA A 342 -5.66 14.68 11.87
N HIS A 343 -5.47 16.00 11.77
CA HIS A 343 -5.89 16.78 10.62
C HIS A 343 -4.81 16.85 9.54
N ASN A 344 -5.18 16.58 8.29
CA ASN A 344 -4.29 16.68 7.14
C ASN A 344 -4.00 18.15 6.77
N ARG A 345 -3.23 18.81 7.59
CA ARG A 345 -2.78 20.20 7.41
C ARG A 345 -1.27 20.26 7.38
N LYS A 346 -0.72 21.15 6.55
CA LYS A 346 0.69 21.51 6.63
C LYS A 346 0.86 22.57 7.72
N ILE A 347 1.82 22.38 8.63
CA ILE A 347 2.20 23.40 9.61
C ILE A 347 3.63 23.85 9.39
N THR A 348 3.94 25.04 9.87
CA THR A 348 5.30 25.56 10.06
C THR A 348 5.51 25.78 11.56
N TYR A 349 6.54 25.17 12.13
CA TYR A 349 6.90 25.33 13.54
C TYR A 349 7.51 26.71 13.81
N GLU A 350 8.23 27.25 12.83
CA GLU A 350 8.79 28.59 12.90
C GLU A 350 7.80 29.58 12.29
N TYR A 351 7.07 30.23 13.15
CA TYR A 351 6.11 31.26 12.74
C TYR A 351 6.80 32.63 12.59
N THR A 352 6.86 33.12 11.37
CA THR A 352 7.27 34.48 11.04
C THR A 352 6.21 35.15 10.15
N GLY A 353 5.01 35.47 10.68
CA GLY A 353 4.03 36.28 9.93
C GLY A 353 2.58 35.79 9.98
N ASP A 354 1.68 36.49 9.30
CA ASP A 354 0.21 36.42 9.38
C ASP A 354 -0.48 35.22 8.68
N GLN A 355 0.19 34.13 8.41
CA GLN A 355 -0.45 32.96 7.80
C GLN A 355 -1.09 32.04 8.86
N ALA A 356 -2.30 32.38 9.28
CA ALA A 356 -3.08 31.66 10.30
C ALA A 356 -3.30 30.17 9.96
N ASP A 357 -3.36 29.83 8.67
CA ASP A 357 -3.66 28.49 8.19
C ASP A 357 -2.53 27.45 8.38
N THR A 358 -1.33 27.90 8.79
CA THR A 358 -0.17 27.03 9.00
C THR A 358 0.20 26.84 10.46
N LYS A 359 -0.50 27.48 11.40
CA LYS A 359 -0.23 27.33 12.85
C LYS A 359 -0.80 26.02 13.39
N PRO A 360 -0.10 25.35 14.33
CA PRO A 360 -0.72 24.33 15.15
C PRO A 360 -1.85 24.94 16.00
N TYR A 361 -2.78 24.09 16.44
CA TYR A 361 -3.88 24.53 17.31
C TYR A 361 -3.44 24.91 18.72
N CYS A 362 -2.25 24.50 19.13
CA CYS A 362 -1.59 24.89 20.36
C CYS A 362 -0.07 24.90 20.19
N ASP A 363 0.64 25.43 21.15
CA ASP A 363 2.10 25.36 21.18
C ASP A 363 2.57 23.91 21.36
N ILE A 364 3.56 23.51 20.57
CA ILE A 364 4.23 22.21 20.68
C ILE A 364 5.52 22.42 21.45
N LEU A 365 5.57 21.95 22.68
CA LEU A 365 6.70 22.18 23.58
C LEU A 365 7.93 21.35 23.18
N PRO A 366 9.15 21.88 23.40
CA PRO A 366 10.39 21.12 23.21
C PRO A 366 10.38 19.78 23.94
N GLY A 367 10.83 18.71 23.29
CA GLY A 367 10.80 17.35 23.79
C GLY A 367 9.49 16.62 23.52
N SER A 368 8.54 17.24 22.84
CA SER A 368 7.33 16.56 22.36
C SER A 368 7.62 15.68 21.14
N ILE A 369 6.76 14.68 20.95
CA ILE A 369 6.80 13.76 19.81
C ILE A 369 5.49 13.92 19.02
N ILE A 370 5.58 14.07 17.70
CA ILE A 370 4.41 14.11 16.82
C ILE A 370 4.33 12.80 16.04
N VAL A 371 3.23 12.09 16.18
CA VAL A 371 2.87 10.98 15.29
C VAL A 371 2.07 11.55 14.12
N ASP A 372 2.67 11.53 12.94
CA ASP A 372 2.09 12.05 11.71
C ASP A 372 1.64 10.94 10.76
N PRO A 373 0.35 10.60 10.71
CA PRO A 373 -0.18 9.59 9.80
C PRO A 373 -0.28 10.08 8.34
N TRP A 374 -0.02 11.37 8.08
CA TRP A 374 -0.03 11.96 6.74
C TRP A 374 1.37 12.07 6.13
N ARG A 375 2.43 11.91 6.93
CA ARG A 375 3.85 11.95 6.54
C ARG A 375 4.23 13.25 5.82
N LYS A 376 3.76 14.38 6.37
CA LYS A 376 3.94 15.73 5.82
C LYS A 376 4.81 16.64 6.66
N LEU A 377 4.98 16.31 7.94
CA LEU A 377 5.71 17.10 8.89
C LEU A 377 7.16 16.65 8.94
N GLU A 378 8.04 17.55 9.32
CA GLU A 378 9.47 17.27 9.49
C GLU A 378 9.86 17.47 10.94
N SER A 379 10.82 16.72 11.45
CA SER A 379 11.41 16.92 12.77
C SER A 379 12.18 18.23 12.83
N THR A 380 12.21 18.82 14.03
CA THR A 380 13.06 19.97 14.34
C THR A 380 14.07 19.57 15.41
N ASP A 381 15.00 20.46 15.77
CA ASP A 381 15.96 20.21 16.86
C ASP A 381 15.30 19.91 18.21
N ASN A 382 14.05 20.33 18.39
CA ASN A 382 13.32 20.26 19.66
C ASN A 382 12.07 19.35 19.64
N VAL A 383 11.60 18.93 18.46
CA VAL A 383 10.38 18.13 18.30
C VAL A 383 10.63 17.00 17.31
N GLU A 384 10.47 15.77 17.76
CA GLU A 384 10.57 14.57 16.94
C GLU A 384 9.25 14.35 16.18
N VAL A 385 9.33 14.00 14.89
CA VAL A 385 8.19 13.57 14.09
C VAL A 385 8.36 12.12 13.67
N VAL A 386 7.38 11.30 14.04
CA VAL A 386 7.30 9.89 13.66
C VAL A 386 6.25 9.74 12.57
N HIS A 387 6.67 9.34 11.38
CA HIS A 387 5.78 9.12 10.25
C HIS A 387 5.12 7.76 10.34
N TYR A 388 3.86 7.71 10.79
CA TYR A 388 3.10 6.47 10.81
C TYR A 388 2.84 5.96 9.39
N GLY A 389 3.31 4.74 9.09
CA GLY A 389 3.23 4.15 7.75
C GLY A 389 4.48 4.39 6.87
N ASN A 390 5.54 5.02 7.40
CA ASN A 390 6.85 5.04 6.76
C ASN A 390 7.87 4.40 7.69
N THR A 391 8.32 3.21 7.34
CA THR A 391 9.27 2.41 8.11
C THR A 391 10.60 2.22 7.36
N ARG A 392 10.84 3.05 6.33
CA ARG A 392 12.15 3.09 5.67
C ARG A 392 13.18 3.57 6.69
N HIS A 393 14.23 2.79 6.92
CA HIS A 393 15.33 3.13 7.81
C HIS A 393 14.93 3.33 9.30
N ALA A 394 13.87 2.65 9.75
CA ALA A 394 13.57 2.56 11.17
C ALA A 394 14.56 1.64 11.90
#